data_cda828a7e008bd95d075f44fcce0c439
#
_entry.id   cda828a7e008bd95d075f44fcce0c439
#
_cell.length_a   1.000
_cell.length_b   1.000
_cell.length_c   1.000
_cell.angle_alpha   90.00
_cell.angle_beta   90.00
_cell.angle_gamma   90.00
#
_symmetry.space_group_name_H-M   'P 1'
#
loop_
_entity.id
_entity.type
_entity.pdbx_description
1 polymer ?
#
loop_
_entity_poly.entity_id
_entity_poly.type
_entity_poly.pdbx_seq_one_letter_code
_entity_poly.pdbx_strand_id
1 'polypeptide(L)'
;MGRTLAQRGIRLIYGGGKTGLMGEVANGALSAGGEVIGVIIPSMNTPALAHTGLTRMDIAPDMHGRKARMHELADGYIALPGGFGTWDELFEAITWAQTGAHEKPVGMLNVKNYYDPL
;
A
#
# COMPACT_ATOMS: atom_id res chain seq x y z
N MET A 1 6.59 -8.11 8.40
CA MET A 1 5.31 -8.15 7.68
C MET A 1 5.46 -8.53 6.21
N GLY A 2 6.32 -7.89 5.47
CA GLY A 2 6.50 -8.18 4.05
C GLY A 2 6.89 -9.63 3.77
N ARG A 3 7.81 -10.18 4.55
CA ARG A 3 8.18 -11.59 4.45
C ARG A 3 6.97 -12.52 4.66
N THR A 4 6.14 -12.23 5.67
CA THR A 4 4.95 -13.05 5.96
C THR A 4 3.96 -13.01 4.81
N LEU A 5 3.74 -11.85 4.19
CA LEU A 5 2.89 -11.74 3.00
C LEU A 5 3.42 -12.63 1.87
N ALA A 6 4.71 -12.53 1.59
CA ALA A 6 5.34 -13.33 0.53
C ALA A 6 5.24 -14.83 0.81
N GLN A 7 5.49 -15.26 2.05
CA GLN A 7 5.41 -16.67 2.45
C GLN A 7 4.00 -17.23 2.33
N ARG A 8 2.97 -16.37 2.42
CA ARG A 8 1.57 -16.77 2.25
C ARG A 8 1.05 -16.58 0.82
N GLY A 9 1.92 -16.24 -0.12
CA GLY A 9 1.55 -16.05 -1.52
C GLY A 9 0.70 -14.79 -1.75
N ILE A 10 0.81 -13.80 -0.87
CA ILE A 10 0.06 -12.55 -0.95
C ILE A 10 0.93 -11.49 -1.63
N ARG A 11 0.42 -10.94 -2.74
CA ARG A 11 1.06 -9.83 -3.44
C ARG A 11 0.87 -8.54 -2.66
N LEU A 12 1.92 -7.74 -2.58
CA LEU A 12 1.86 -6.42 -1.97
C LEU A 12 1.60 -5.34 -3.04
N ILE A 13 0.58 -4.52 -2.80
CA ILE A 13 0.30 -3.32 -3.59
C ILE A 13 0.48 -2.12 -2.66
N TYR A 14 1.31 -1.16 -3.07
CA TYR A 14 1.56 0.01 -2.21
C TYR A 14 1.96 1.23 -3.03
N GLY A 15 2.34 2.32 -2.38
CA GLY A 15 2.63 3.60 -3.02
C GLY A 15 3.98 3.74 -3.72
N GLY A 16 4.80 2.71 -3.76
CA GLY A 16 6.04 2.71 -4.55
C GLY A 16 7.25 3.39 -3.91
N GLY A 17 7.16 3.86 -2.67
CA GLY A 17 8.28 4.51 -2.00
C GLY A 17 9.37 3.55 -1.55
N LYS A 18 10.61 4.05 -1.44
CA LYS A 18 11.76 3.24 -1.01
C LYS A 18 12.14 3.44 0.44
N THR A 19 11.67 4.49 1.10
CA THR A 19 12.06 4.86 2.46
C THR A 19 10.98 4.54 3.48
N GLY A 20 11.36 4.56 4.76
CA GLY A 20 10.45 4.36 5.87
C GLY A 20 9.87 2.96 5.97
N LEU A 21 8.80 2.84 6.73
CA LEU A 21 8.15 1.56 7.01
C LEU A 21 7.69 0.84 5.74
N MET A 22 7.14 1.56 4.79
CA MET A 22 6.64 0.94 3.56
C MET A 22 7.76 0.41 2.68
N GLY A 23 8.90 1.11 2.61
CA GLY A 23 10.09 0.58 1.94
C GLY A 23 10.59 -0.71 2.56
N GLU A 24 10.59 -0.80 3.89
CA GLU A 24 10.98 -2.00 4.62
C GLU A 24 10.02 -3.17 4.35
N VAL A 25 8.72 -2.92 4.33
CA VAL A 25 7.72 -3.96 4.02
C VAL A 25 7.93 -4.49 2.59
N ALA A 26 8.14 -3.60 1.63
CA ALA A 26 8.42 -3.99 0.25
C ALA A 26 9.69 -4.82 0.14
N ASN A 27 10.78 -4.39 0.80
CA ASN A 27 12.04 -5.12 0.80
C ASN A 27 11.91 -6.50 1.45
N GLY A 28 11.15 -6.60 2.53
CA GLY A 28 10.89 -7.88 3.19
C GLY A 28 10.14 -8.85 2.29
N ALA A 29 9.15 -8.38 1.57
CA ALA A 29 8.41 -9.20 0.61
C ALA A 29 9.30 -9.65 -0.55
N LEU A 30 10.08 -8.75 -1.13
CA LEU A 30 10.99 -9.07 -2.23
C LEU A 30 12.06 -10.08 -1.79
N SER A 31 12.64 -9.92 -0.60
CA SER A 31 13.65 -10.82 -0.05
C SER A 31 13.15 -12.25 0.12
N ALA A 32 11.87 -12.41 0.38
CA ALA A 32 11.22 -13.71 0.54
C ALA A 32 10.64 -14.26 -0.78
N GLY A 33 10.97 -13.66 -1.92
CA GLY A 33 10.51 -14.09 -3.23
C GLY A 33 9.09 -13.66 -3.56
N GLY A 34 8.53 -12.70 -2.83
CA GLY A 34 7.19 -12.19 -3.05
C GLY A 34 7.10 -11.21 -4.22
N GLU A 35 5.88 -10.97 -4.66
CA GLU A 35 5.58 -10.01 -5.72
C GLU A 35 5.14 -8.68 -5.10
N VAL A 36 5.75 -7.58 -5.54
CA VAL A 36 5.45 -6.24 -5.06
C VAL A 36 5.19 -5.32 -6.23
N ILE A 37 4.04 -4.67 -6.22
CA ILE A 37 3.64 -3.69 -7.22
C ILE A 37 3.50 -2.33 -6.55
N GLY A 38 4.22 -1.34 -7.05
CA GLY A 38 4.06 0.05 -6.62
C GLY A 38 3.19 0.82 -7.61
N VAL A 39 2.46 1.81 -7.10
CA VAL A 39 1.73 2.75 -7.93
C VAL A 39 2.16 4.17 -7.55
N ILE A 40 2.72 4.91 -8.48
CA ILE A 40 3.35 6.21 -8.22
C ILE A 40 2.88 7.24 -9.24
N ILE A 41 2.98 8.52 -8.90
CA ILE A 41 2.77 9.61 -9.84
C ILE A 41 4.11 10.17 -10.33
N PRO A 42 4.16 10.83 -11.50
CA PRO A 42 5.43 11.31 -12.07
C PRO A 42 6.26 12.18 -11.12
N SER A 43 5.62 13.07 -10.35
CA SER A 43 6.32 13.96 -9.41
C SER A 43 7.03 13.23 -8.27
N MET A 44 6.59 12.02 -7.93
CA MET A 44 7.17 11.17 -6.88
C MET A 44 8.13 10.12 -7.44
N ASN A 45 8.15 9.94 -8.76
CA ASN A 45 8.99 8.96 -9.44
C ASN A 45 10.40 9.51 -9.66
N THR A 46 11.13 9.70 -8.56
CA THR A 46 12.49 10.24 -8.55
C THR A 46 13.44 9.26 -7.87
N PRO A 47 14.75 9.33 -8.13
CA PRO A 47 15.72 8.45 -7.46
C PRO A 47 15.70 8.56 -5.93
N ALA A 48 15.31 9.73 -5.40
CA ALA A 48 15.24 9.95 -3.96
C ALA A 48 14.03 9.28 -3.30
N LEU A 49 12.92 9.13 -4.03
CA LEU A 49 11.64 8.73 -3.46
C LEU A 49 11.17 7.35 -3.92
N ALA A 50 11.40 7.00 -5.18
CA ALA A 50 10.85 5.78 -5.77
C ALA A 50 11.73 4.55 -5.50
N HIS A 51 11.10 3.43 -5.19
CA HIS A 51 11.77 2.13 -5.11
C HIS A 51 12.10 1.65 -6.53
N THR A 52 13.32 1.14 -6.73
CA THR A 52 13.79 0.71 -8.05
C THR A 52 13.81 -0.81 -8.24
N GLY A 53 13.59 -1.57 -7.17
CA GLY A 53 13.70 -3.02 -7.17
C GLY A 53 12.38 -3.78 -7.15
N LEU A 54 11.26 -3.10 -7.39
CA LEU A 54 9.94 -3.73 -7.35
C LEU A 54 9.73 -4.69 -8.52
N THR A 55 8.80 -5.63 -8.34
CA THR A 55 8.35 -6.52 -9.41
C THR A 55 7.76 -5.71 -10.57
N ARG A 56 6.95 -4.69 -10.24
CA ARG A 56 6.39 -3.77 -11.21
C ARG A 56 6.14 -2.39 -10.57
N MET A 57 6.30 -1.33 -11.34
CA MET A 57 5.95 0.02 -10.93
C MET A 57 4.98 0.59 -11.97
N ASP A 58 3.73 0.81 -11.57
CA ASP A 58 2.73 1.46 -12.39
C ASP A 58 2.80 2.98 -12.15
N ILE A 59 2.72 3.76 -13.22
CA ILE A 59 2.74 5.22 -13.13
C ILE A 59 1.33 5.73 -13.42
N ALA A 60 0.70 6.32 -12.41
CA ALA A 60 -0.61 6.95 -12.55
C ALA A 60 -0.46 8.44 -12.93
N PRO A 61 -1.44 9.04 -13.62
CA PRO A 61 -1.33 10.43 -14.08
C PRO A 61 -1.37 11.45 -12.94
N ASP A 62 -2.11 11.16 -11.86
CA ASP A 62 -2.31 12.02 -10.70
C ASP A 62 -2.66 11.21 -9.46
N MET A 63 -2.86 11.89 -8.31
CA MET A 63 -3.17 11.19 -7.05
C MET A 63 -4.51 10.47 -7.09
N HIS A 64 -5.48 11.01 -7.78
CA HIS A 64 -6.77 10.35 -7.94
C HIS A 64 -6.64 9.05 -8.74
N GLY A 65 -5.94 9.09 -9.86
CA GLY A 65 -5.65 7.91 -10.67
C GLY A 65 -4.80 6.87 -9.93
N ARG A 66 -3.85 7.33 -9.11
CA ARG A 66 -3.05 6.45 -8.25
C ARG A 66 -3.91 5.67 -7.27
N LYS A 67 -4.79 6.35 -6.55
CA LYS A 67 -5.72 5.70 -5.61
C LYS A 67 -6.65 4.73 -6.32
N ALA A 68 -7.23 5.13 -7.44
CA ALA A 68 -8.11 4.28 -8.25
C ALA A 68 -7.37 3.01 -8.71
N ARG A 69 -6.13 3.14 -9.16
CA ARG A 69 -5.33 1.99 -9.60
C ARG A 69 -4.99 1.05 -8.44
N MET A 70 -4.64 1.58 -7.29
CA MET A 70 -4.39 0.76 -6.10
C MET A 70 -5.64 -0.02 -5.68
N HIS A 71 -6.81 0.62 -5.67
CA HIS A 71 -8.07 -0.05 -5.38
C HIS A 71 -8.41 -1.12 -6.42
N GLU A 72 -8.16 -0.86 -7.68
CA GLU A 72 -8.38 -1.84 -8.75
C GLU A 72 -7.53 -3.10 -8.57
N LEU A 73 -6.26 -2.94 -8.19
CA LEU A 73 -5.32 -4.04 -8.01
C LEU A 73 -5.50 -4.81 -6.70
N ALA A 74 -5.99 -4.16 -5.66
CA ALA A 74 -6.06 -4.75 -4.33
C ALA A 74 -7.27 -5.67 -4.15
N ASP A 75 -7.08 -6.77 -3.43
CA ASP A 75 -8.16 -7.66 -2.99
C ASP A 75 -8.53 -7.42 -1.51
N GLY A 76 -7.72 -6.67 -0.80
CA GLY A 76 -7.93 -6.30 0.59
C GLY A 76 -6.95 -5.21 0.98
N TYR A 77 -7.13 -4.65 2.17
CA TYR A 77 -6.36 -3.52 2.63
C TYR A 77 -5.86 -3.75 4.05
N ILE A 78 -4.61 -3.36 4.31
CA ILE A 78 -4.03 -3.33 5.65
C ILE A 78 -3.42 -1.96 5.85
N ALA A 79 -3.90 -1.21 6.85
CA ALA A 79 -3.31 0.06 7.24
C ALA A 79 -2.24 -0.16 8.31
N LEU A 80 -1.04 0.34 8.06
CA LEU A 80 0.04 0.38 9.04
C LEU A 80 0.02 1.72 9.76
N PRO A 81 0.68 1.84 10.93
CA PRO A 81 0.86 3.14 11.56
C PRO A 81 1.48 4.14 10.59
N GLY A 82 0.87 5.31 10.46
CA GLY A 82 1.29 6.34 9.51
C GLY A 82 0.64 7.68 9.79
N GLY A 83 0.84 8.62 8.90
CA GLY A 83 0.32 9.97 9.01
C GLY A 83 -1.01 10.19 8.28
N PHE A 84 -1.25 11.44 7.89
CA PHE A 84 -2.52 11.83 7.24
C PHE A 84 -2.77 11.12 5.91
N GLY A 85 -1.72 10.82 5.14
CA GLY A 85 -1.86 10.08 3.89
C GLY A 85 -2.43 8.69 4.09
N THR A 86 -1.97 7.97 5.10
CA THR A 86 -2.49 6.65 5.48
C THR A 86 -3.95 6.74 5.92
N TRP A 87 -4.31 7.76 6.69
CA TRP A 87 -5.68 7.96 7.13
C TRP A 87 -6.61 8.28 5.97
N ASP A 88 -6.19 9.11 5.03
CA ASP A 88 -6.96 9.41 3.82
C ASP A 88 -7.28 8.12 3.04
N GLU A 89 -6.29 7.30 2.79
CA GLU A 89 -6.46 6.04 2.08
C GLU A 89 -7.32 5.04 2.86
N LEU A 90 -7.15 4.96 4.17
CA LEU A 90 -7.95 4.09 5.04
C LEU A 90 -9.42 4.48 5.03
N PHE A 91 -9.72 5.77 5.25
CA PHE A 91 -11.10 6.24 5.29
C PHE A 91 -11.77 6.16 3.91
N GLU A 92 -11.05 6.38 2.84
CA GLU A 92 -11.56 6.19 1.48
C GLU A 92 -11.95 4.74 1.24
N ALA A 93 -11.10 3.78 1.63
CA ALA A 93 -11.38 2.36 1.49
C ALA A 93 -12.62 1.94 2.30
N ILE A 94 -12.76 2.42 3.53
CA ILE A 94 -13.92 2.17 4.38
C ILE A 94 -15.18 2.77 3.76
N THR A 95 -15.12 3.99 3.30
CA THR A 95 -16.26 4.68 2.68
C THR A 95 -16.74 3.94 1.43
N TRP A 96 -15.83 3.51 0.58
CA TRP A 96 -16.19 2.76 -0.62
C TRP A 96 -16.81 1.41 -0.28
N ALA A 97 -16.33 0.74 0.76
CA ALA A 97 -16.95 -0.51 1.23
C ALA A 97 -18.38 -0.27 1.73
N GLN A 98 -18.62 0.79 2.50
CA GLN A 98 -19.94 1.15 2.99
C GLN A 98 -20.93 1.51 1.87
N THR A 99 -20.45 2.15 0.82
CA THR A 99 -21.28 2.51 -0.33
C THR A 99 -21.49 1.38 -1.33
N GLY A 100 -20.89 0.21 -1.08
CA GLY A 100 -20.99 -0.92 -2.00
C GLY A 100 -20.05 -0.83 -3.21
N ALA A 101 -19.11 0.13 -3.23
CA ALA A 101 -18.14 0.26 -4.30
C ALA A 101 -17.17 -0.94 -4.36
N HIS A 102 -16.95 -1.60 -3.22
CA HIS A 102 -16.22 -2.87 -3.15
C HIS A 102 -16.65 -3.66 -1.92
N GLU A 103 -16.34 -4.96 -1.91
CA GLU A 103 -16.58 -5.87 -0.78
C GLU A 103 -15.25 -6.39 -0.21
N LYS A 104 -14.16 -5.66 -0.44
CA LYS A 104 -12.81 -6.09 -0.04
C LYS A 104 -12.59 -5.82 1.45
N PRO A 105 -11.95 -6.75 2.18
CA PRO A 105 -11.69 -6.56 3.61
C PRO A 105 -10.70 -5.43 3.87
N VAL A 106 -10.91 -4.72 4.97
CA VAL A 106 -10.02 -3.65 5.44
C VAL A 106 -9.59 -3.97 6.87
N GLY A 107 -8.29 -3.98 7.11
CA GLY A 107 -7.71 -4.22 8.42
C GLY A 107 -6.75 -3.10 8.83
N MET A 108 -6.49 -3.00 10.12
CA MET A 108 -5.49 -2.09 10.68
C MET A 108 -4.50 -2.87 11.52
N LEU A 109 -3.20 -2.62 11.30
CA LEU A 109 -2.16 -3.16 12.16
C LEU A 109 -1.97 -2.19 13.35
N ASN A 110 -2.49 -2.57 14.51
CA ASN A 110 -2.50 -1.70 15.69
C ASN A 110 -1.26 -1.93 16.56
N VAL A 111 -0.13 -1.40 16.09
CA VAL A 111 1.14 -1.50 16.82
C VAL A 111 1.17 -0.47 17.94
N LYS A 112 1.45 -0.91 19.17
CA LYS A 112 1.52 -0.04 20.36
C LYS A 112 0.27 0.82 20.54
N ASN A 113 -0.89 0.25 20.22
CA ASN A 113 -2.18 0.93 20.36
C ASN A 113 -2.32 2.21 19.52
N TYR A 114 -1.60 2.30 18.41
CA TYR A 114 -1.60 3.48 17.54
C TYR A 114 -3.00 3.87 17.04
N TYR A 115 -3.85 2.89 16.73
CA TYR A 115 -5.19 3.12 16.20
C TYR A 115 -6.31 3.06 17.24
N ASP A 116 -6.00 2.90 18.53
CA ASP A 116 -7.03 2.81 19.57
C ASP A 116 -8.02 3.99 19.57
N PRO A 117 -7.62 5.25 19.27
CA PRO A 117 -8.56 6.37 19.20
C PRO A 117 -9.57 6.27 18.03
N LEU A 118 -9.32 5.43 17.06
CA LEU A 118 -10.23 5.22 15.94
C LEU A 118 -11.22 4.11 16.28
#